data_1eeac8a56b4078f2c12a91434ce70229
#
_entry.id   1eeac8a56b4078f2c12a91434ce70229
#
_cell.length_a   1.000
_cell.length_b   1.000
_cell.length_c   1.000
_cell.angle_alpha   90.00
_cell.angle_beta   90.00
_cell.angle_gamma   90.00
#
_symmetry.space_group_name_H-M   'P 1'
#
loop_
_entity.id
_entity.type
_entity.pdbx_description
1 polymer ?
#
loop_
_entity_poly.entity_id
_entity_poly.type
_entity_poly.pdbx_seq_one_letter_code
_entity_poly.pdbx_strand_id
1 'polypeptide(L)'
;MNKDIVESIIKTELKDYIDFATILAKGKHKTLSPPFTGYSDCDIDILDFYHQFFLEYINCLKRIEKDVIDKVNITMQTLIYRHRKQIIKFDIIQETLDLCNSILEATTQYFKGFPNIAYEKLEQVFVNNSCHLLQLLPQLTCTNIKLYRTRKGEDLQERKELFHTPFELRTKCASYRFSTLGYPSLYLASSLETALLEVGAKNLSEYFCSCFETHSDICVVDLALPNRDLTFWEQYSLLVFYPLIVACNLKVKNINDSFKPEYIIPQLLTQIIRLHSNNIIGISYTSTKHKKIDYTDFKQRNFVIYVPYAESSKGYSKDLSKLLYSTMPIPCNINANGSIKDLENKCSNLEFGEII
;
A
#
# COMPACT_ATOMS: atom_id res chain seq x y z
N MET A 1 20.69 32.99 -1.69
CA MET A 1 21.02 32.11 -2.81
C MET A 1 19.71 31.80 -3.52
N ASN A 2 19.63 32.01 -4.83
CA ASN A 2 18.38 31.83 -5.59
C ASN A 2 17.94 30.36 -5.53
N LYS A 3 16.63 30.10 -5.29
CA LYS A 3 16.07 28.75 -5.13
C LYS A 3 16.39 27.85 -6.33
N ASP A 4 16.36 28.40 -7.54
CA ASP A 4 16.63 27.72 -8.79
C ASP A 4 18.10 27.27 -8.91
N ILE A 5 19.05 28.07 -8.38
CA ILE A 5 20.48 27.71 -8.38
C ILE A 5 20.75 26.56 -7.40
N VAL A 6 20.09 26.57 -6.22
CA VAL A 6 20.21 25.51 -5.23
C VAL A 6 19.65 24.19 -5.77
N GLU A 7 18.48 24.23 -6.41
CA GLU A 7 17.89 23.05 -7.06
C GLU A 7 18.73 22.52 -8.21
N SER A 8 19.37 23.39 -9.00
CA SER A 8 20.28 22.98 -10.08
C SER A 8 21.55 22.32 -9.57
N ILE A 9 22.16 22.87 -8.51
CA ILE A 9 23.35 22.28 -7.85
C ILE A 9 23.01 20.92 -7.27
N ILE A 10 21.89 20.81 -6.54
CA ILE A 10 21.42 19.55 -5.96
C ILE A 10 21.20 18.50 -7.07
N LYS A 11 20.54 18.85 -8.16
CA LYS A 11 20.32 17.93 -9.28
C LYS A 11 21.62 17.41 -9.92
N THR A 12 22.64 18.26 -10.01
CA THR A 12 23.92 17.86 -10.62
C THR A 12 24.75 17.00 -9.67
N GLU A 13 24.85 17.39 -8.40
CA GLU A 13 25.68 16.70 -7.41
C GLU A 13 25.07 15.40 -6.89
N LEU A 14 23.74 15.25 -6.96
CA LEU A 14 23.00 14.06 -6.52
C LEU A 14 22.46 13.24 -7.69
N LYS A 15 22.99 13.40 -8.89
CA LYS A 15 22.46 12.81 -10.12
C LYS A 15 22.28 11.30 -10.00
N ASP A 16 23.27 10.56 -9.59
CA ASP A 16 23.23 9.09 -9.54
C ASP A 16 22.17 8.58 -8.55
N TYR A 17 21.99 9.29 -7.43
CA TYR A 17 20.93 9.02 -6.46
C TYR A 17 19.54 9.28 -7.04
N ILE A 18 19.35 10.43 -7.70
CA ILE A 18 18.08 10.83 -8.31
C ILE A 18 17.73 9.88 -9.46
N ASP A 19 18.71 9.52 -10.29
CA ASP A 19 18.52 8.59 -11.40
C ASP A 19 18.12 7.20 -10.90
N PHE A 20 18.79 6.69 -9.86
CA PHE A 20 18.44 5.40 -9.26
C PHE A 20 17.02 5.41 -8.68
N ALA A 21 16.66 6.43 -7.89
CA ALA A 21 15.31 6.58 -7.36
C ALA A 21 14.26 6.69 -8.47
N THR A 22 14.53 7.44 -9.53
CA THR A 22 13.65 7.63 -10.69
C THR A 22 13.44 6.34 -11.48
N ILE A 23 14.50 5.55 -11.69
CA ILE A 23 14.43 4.27 -12.40
C ILE A 23 13.54 3.28 -11.60
N LEU A 24 13.71 3.23 -10.29
CA LEU A 24 12.87 2.39 -9.43
C LEU A 24 11.41 2.86 -9.39
N ALA A 25 11.19 4.16 -9.21
CA ALA A 25 9.85 4.76 -9.20
C ALA A 25 9.06 4.44 -10.48
N LYS A 26 9.72 4.48 -11.63
CA LYS A 26 9.13 4.17 -12.94
C LYS A 26 9.04 2.66 -13.24
N GLY A 27 9.47 1.80 -12.31
CA GLY A 27 9.47 0.35 -12.51
C GLY A 27 10.36 -0.10 -13.67
N LYS A 28 11.49 0.57 -13.91
CA LYS A 28 12.36 0.36 -15.10
C LYS A 28 13.72 -0.25 -14.77
N HIS A 29 14.01 -0.56 -13.52
CA HIS A 29 15.25 -1.26 -13.19
C HIS A 29 15.19 -2.71 -13.66
N LYS A 30 16.25 -3.21 -14.27
CA LYS A 30 16.27 -4.51 -14.94
C LYS A 30 15.91 -5.69 -14.04
N THR A 31 16.38 -5.69 -12.82
CA THR A 31 16.23 -6.82 -11.88
C THR A 31 15.42 -6.46 -10.62
N LEU A 32 15.41 -5.19 -10.22
CA LEU A 32 14.76 -4.73 -9.00
C LEU A 32 13.32 -4.24 -9.21
N SER A 33 12.89 -4.03 -10.45
CA SER A 33 11.53 -3.57 -10.73
C SER A 33 10.56 -4.73 -10.93
N PRO A 34 9.26 -4.52 -10.59
CA PRO A 34 8.25 -5.52 -10.87
C PRO A 34 8.07 -5.76 -12.40
N PRO A 35 7.50 -6.91 -12.83
CA PRO A 35 7.06 -8.00 -11.99
C PRO A 35 8.23 -8.74 -11.35
N PHE A 36 8.11 -9.12 -10.06
CA PHE A 36 9.15 -9.86 -9.34
C PHE A 36 9.10 -11.34 -9.73
N THR A 37 9.44 -11.63 -10.99
CA THR A 37 9.33 -12.96 -11.62
C THR A 37 10.23 -14.00 -10.95
N GLY A 38 11.34 -13.56 -10.35
CA GLY A 38 12.21 -14.45 -9.58
C GLY A 38 11.53 -15.12 -8.39
N TYR A 39 10.39 -14.58 -7.91
CA TYR A 39 9.57 -15.22 -6.89
C TYR A 39 8.37 -15.96 -7.48
N SER A 40 7.56 -15.29 -8.31
CA SER A 40 6.27 -15.82 -8.76
C SER A 40 6.38 -17.00 -9.73
N ASP A 41 7.44 -17.02 -10.52
CA ASP A 41 7.61 -17.97 -11.63
C ASP A 41 8.63 -19.09 -11.31
N CYS A 42 9.31 -18.99 -10.16
CA CYS A 42 10.29 -19.98 -9.70
C CYS A 42 9.81 -20.64 -8.40
N ASP A 43 10.24 -21.90 -8.19
CA ASP A 43 10.01 -22.62 -6.94
C ASP A 43 11.05 -22.21 -5.87
N ILE A 44 11.10 -20.92 -5.56
CA ILE A 44 11.98 -20.36 -4.54
C ILE A 44 11.16 -20.04 -3.28
N ASP A 45 11.72 -20.33 -2.10
CA ASP A 45 11.12 -19.91 -0.83
C ASP A 45 11.14 -18.40 -0.67
N ILE A 46 10.20 -17.84 0.10
CA ILE A 46 10.08 -16.38 0.29
C ILE A 46 11.28 -15.80 1.02
N LEU A 47 11.90 -16.54 1.96
CA LEU A 47 13.09 -16.08 2.67
C LEU A 47 14.30 -16.05 1.72
N ASP A 48 14.46 -17.08 0.88
CA ASP A 48 15.52 -17.10 -0.12
C ASP A 48 15.36 -15.98 -1.14
N PHE A 49 14.11 -15.70 -1.57
CA PHE A 49 13.81 -14.56 -2.42
C PHE A 49 14.20 -13.24 -1.74
N TYR A 50 13.79 -13.03 -0.48
CA TYR A 50 14.14 -11.81 0.25
C TYR A 50 15.65 -11.65 0.41
N HIS A 51 16.38 -12.73 0.75
CA HIS A 51 17.83 -12.69 0.86
C HIS A 51 18.50 -12.25 -0.45
N GLN A 52 18.13 -12.87 -1.55
CA GLN A 52 18.71 -12.54 -2.87
C GLN A 52 18.36 -11.12 -3.30
N PHE A 53 17.08 -10.75 -3.20
CA PHE A 53 16.59 -9.44 -3.62
C PHE A 53 17.21 -8.31 -2.78
N PHE A 54 17.21 -8.46 -1.46
CA PHE A 54 17.75 -7.41 -0.57
C PHE A 54 19.25 -7.25 -0.73
N LEU A 55 19.98 -8.35 -0.92
CA LEU A 55 21.42 -8.29 -1.19
C LEU A 55 21.71 -7.51 -2.49
N GLU A 56 20.99 -7.82 -3.57
CA GLU A 56 21.13 -7.10 -4.84
C GLU A 56 20.76 -5.63 -4.70
N TYR A 57 19.65 -5.33 -4.02
CA TYR A 57 19.18 -3.98 -3.78
C TYR A 57 20.22 -3.15 -3.01
N ILE A 58 20.71 -3.65 -1.89
CA ILE A 58 21.75 -2.98 -1.07
C ILE A 58 23.02 -2.79 -1.87
N ASN A 59 23.42 -3.76 -2.68
CA ASN A 59 24.60 -3.63 -3.53
C ASN A 59 24.42 -2.53 -4.59
N CYS A 60 23.22 -2.38 -5.16
CA CYS A 60 22.93 -1.27 -6.08
C CYS A 60 22.98 0.07 -5.35
N LEU A 61 22.41 0.17 -4.17
CA LEU A 61 22.44 1.40 -3.37
C LEU A 61 23.88 1.79 -2.96
N LYS A 62 24.73 0.81 -2.60
CA LYS A 62 26.14 1.02 -2.24
C LYS A 62 27.05 1.35 -3.42
N ARG A 63 26.60 1.17 -4.67
CA ARG A 63 27.34 1.62 -5.88
C ARG A 63 27.27 3.12 -6.10
N ILE A 64 26.30 3.80 -5.48
CA ILE A 64 26.25 5.27 -5.48
C ILE A 64 27.47 5.75 -4.69
N GLU A 65 28.19 6.73 -5.23
CA GLU A 65 29.39 7.28 -4.60
C GLU A 65 29.12 7.71 -3.15
N LYS A 66 30.05 7.42 -2.28
CA LYS A 66 29.91 7.71 -0.85
C LYS A 66 29.61 9.19 -0.58
N ASP A 67 30.31 10.09 -1.27
CA ASP A 67 30.11 11.53 -1.12
C ASP A 67 28.69 11.98 -1.50
N VAL A 68 28.07 11.30 -2.47
CA VAL A 68 26.67 11.54 -2.85
C VAL A 68 25.74 11.08 -1.73
N ILE A 69 25.97 9.90 -1.17
CA ILE A 69 25.20 9.36 -0.04
C ILE A 69 25.31 10.27 1.19
N ASP A 70 26.51 10.72 1.53
CA ASP A 70 26.75 11.63 2.67
C ASP A 70 26.00 12.97 2.46
N LYS A 71 26.01 13.52 1.26
CA LYS A 71 25.22 14.72 0.90
C LYS A 71 23.71 14.48 1.01
N VAL A 72 23.21 13.31 0.59
CA VAL A 72 21.80 12.92 0.73
C VAL A 72 21.40 12.91 2.20
N ASN A 73 22.18 12.26 3.06
CA ASN A 73 21.90 12.16 4.47
C ASN A 73 21.91 13.54 5.17
N ILE A 74 22.89 14.40 4.85
CA ILE A 74 22.96 15.78 5.37
C ILE A 74 21.78 16.62 4.88
N THR A 75 21.36 16.46 3.63
CA THR A 75 20.21 17.17 3.06
C THR A 75 18.92 16.78 3.80
N MET A 76 18.69 15.51 4.05
CA MET A 76 17.54 15.03 4.83
C MET A 76 17.55 15.57 6.25
N GLN A 77 18.68 15.51 6.94
CA GLN A 77 18.84 16.08 8.28
C GLN A 77 18.52 17.57 8.30
N THR A 78 18.97 18.33 7.31
CA THR A 78 18.72 19.76 7.18
C THR A 78 17.25 20.06 6.94
N LEU A 79 16.57 19.27 6.08
CA LEU A 79 15.14 19.42 5.83
C LEU A 79 14.31 19.20 7.09
N ILE A 80 14.56 18.13 7.82
CA ILE A 80 13.87 17.85 9.09
C ILE A 80 14.13 18.94 10.12
N TYR A 81 15.38 19.37 10.28
CA TYR A 81 15.71 20.43 11.23
C TYR A 81 14.95 21.74 10.91
N ARG A 82 14.88 22.10 9.62
CA ARG A 82 14.13 23.32 9.20
C ARG A 82 12.64 23.23 9.52
N HIS A 83 12.02 22.07 9.31
CA HIS A 83 10.59 21.89 9.49
C HIS A 83 10.17 21.61 10.94
N ARG A 84 10.95 20.82 11.67
CA ARG A 84 10.55 20.30 12.99
C ARG A 84 11.45 20.74 14.15
N LYS A 85 12.57 21.40 13.85
CA LYS A 85 13.60 21.79 14.85
C LYS A 85 14.17 20.57 15.62
N GLN A 86 14.12 19.39 15.00
CA GLN A 86 14.65 18.14 15.56
C GLN A 86 15.97 17.78 14.87
N ILE A 87 16.95 17.33 15.65
CA ILE A 87 18.21 16.79 15.13
C ILE A 87 18.04 15.28 15.04
N ILE A 88 17.80 14.79 13.82
CA ILE A 88 17.70 13.36 13.50
C ILE A 88 18.86 13.04 12.58
N LYS A 89 19.62 12.01 12.92
CA LYS A 89 20.66 11.51 12.03
C LYS A 89 20.03 10.57 11.00
N PHE A 90 20.24 10.86 9.74
CA PHE A 90 19.82 10.01 8.62
C PHE A 90 21.01 9.23 8.09
N ASP A 91 20.78 7.97 7.76
CA ASP A 91 21.71 7.08 7.08
C ASP A 91 20.92 6.12 6.20
N ILE A 92 20.72 6.51 4.95
CA ILE A 92 19.86 5.78 4.01
C ILE A 92 20.28 4.31 3.84
N ILE A 93 21.59 4.03 3.89
CA ILE A 93 22.09 2.66 3.74
C ILE A 93 21.79 1.84 5.00
N GLN A 94 22.07 2.41 6.17
CA GLN A 94 21.82 1.71 7.44
C GLN A 94 20.32 1.51 7.69
N GLU A 95 19.50 2.53 7.46
CA GLU A 95 18.05 2.44 7.62
C GLU A 95 17.43 1.38 6.69
N THR A 96 17.92 1.31 5.44
CA THR A 96 17.50 0.27 4.51
C THR A 96 17.95 -1.12 4.93
N LEU A 97 19.19 -1.27 5.43
CA LEU A 97 19.70 -2.53 5.94
C LEU A 97 18.90 -3.02 7.16
N ASP A 98 18.60 -2.11 8.10
CA ASP A 98 17.82 -2.43 9.28
C ASP A 98 16.41 -2.90 8.91
N LEU A 99 15.78 -2.25 7.93
CA LEU A 99 14.48 -2.66 7.41
C LEU A 99 14.54 -4.04 6.73
N CYS A 100 15.53 -4.28 5.86
CA CYS A 100 15.73 -5.59 5.22
C CYS A 100 15.88 -6.71 6.26
N ASN A 101 16.76 -6.49 7.27
CA ASN A 101 16.99 -7.45 8.35
C ASN A 101 15.73 -7.69 9.18
N SER A 102 14.96 -6.63 9.48
CA SER A 102 13.71 -6.76 10.23
C SER A 102 12.64 -7.54 9.45
N ILE A 103 12.54 -7.38 8.13
CA ILE A 103 11.63 -8.16 7.27
C ILE A 103 12.03 -9.65 7.29
N LEU A 104 13.32 -9.96 7.12
CA LEU A 104 13.84 -11.33 7.16
C LEU A 104 13.60 -11.99 8.52
N GLU A 105 13.94 -11.29 9.59
CA GLU A 105 13.80 -11.82 10.96
C GLU A 105 12.31 -12.00 11.32
N ALA A 106 11.44 -11.04 11.00
CA ALA A 106 10.00 -11.15 11.22
C ALA A 106 9.40 -12.35 10.47
N THR A 107 9.77 -12.55 9.20
CA THR A 107 9.31 -13.70 8.42
C THR A 107 9.81 -15.02 9.02
N THR A 108 11.08 -15.07 9.44
CA THR A 108 11.68 -16.23 10.08
C THR A 108 10.98 -16.58 11.40
N GLN A 109 10.71 -15.60 12.25
CA GLN A 109 10.02 -15.83 13.53
C GLN A 109 8.57 -16.27 13.32
N TYR A 110 7.91 -15.74 12.29
CA TYR A 110 6.56 -16.16 11.93
C TYR A 110 6.54 -17.64 11.53
N PHE A 111 7.50 -18.10 10.71
CA PHE A 111 7.64 -19.52 10.32
C PHE A 111 7.96 -20.44 11.48
N LYS A 112 8.67 -19.94 12.51
CA LYS A 112 8.91 -20.68 13.77
C LYS A 112 7.65 -20.79 14.65
N GLY A 113 6.52 -20.17 14.25
CA GLY A 113 5.29 -20.19 15.01
C GLY A 113 5.17 -19.09 16.08
N PHE A 114 5.99 -18.05 16.01
CA PHE A 114 6.03 -16.94 16.97
C PHE A 114 5.57 -15.61 16.34
N PRO A 115 4.28 -15.44 15.98
CA PRO A 115 3.79 -14.23 15.32
C PRO A 115 3.93 -12.97 16.18
N ASN A 116 3.89 -13.08 17.50
CA ASN A 116 4.15 -11.97 18.41
C ASN A 116 5.60 -11.48 18.32
N ILE A 117 6.58 -12.39 18.28
CA ILE A 117 8.01 -12.04 18.13
C ILE A 117 8.23 -11.47 16.72
N ALA A 118 7.60 -12.04 15.70
CA ALA A 118 7.64 -11.51 14.34
C ALA A 118 7.15 -10.04 14.29
N TYR A 119 6.05 -9.73 14.98
CA TYR A 119 5.54 -8.38 15.12
C TYR A 119 6.59 -7.45 15.78
N GLU A 120 7.13 -7.84 16.94
CA GLU A 120 8.14 -7.05 17.66
C GLU A 120 9.38 -6.76 16.80
N LYS A 121 9.85 -7.75 16.03
CA LYS A 121 11.02 -7.59 15.14
C LYS A 121 10.78 -6.57 14.04
N LEU A 122 9.60 -6.55 13.44
CA LEU A 122 9.27 -5.56 12.42
C LEU A 122 8.96 -4.20 13.04
N GLU A 123 8.25 -4.16 14.18
CA GLU A 123 7.89 -2.93 14.88
C GLU A 123 9.12 -2.12 15.31
N GLN A 124 10.15 -2.82 15.81
CA GLN A 124 11.38 -2.18 16.33
C GLN A 124 12.00 -1.21 15.34
N VAL A 125 12.03 -1.51 14.05
CA VAL A 125 12.61 -0.62 13.03
C VAL A 125 11.83 0.67 12.87
N PHE A 126 10.52 0.65 13.15
CA PHE A 126 9.65 1.83 13.04
C PHE A 126 9.63 2.70 14.29
N VAL A 127 9.76 2.12 15.48
CA VAL A 127 9.57 2.82 16.76
C VAL A 127 10.87 3.10 17.51
N ASN A 128 11.96 2.40 17.22
CA ASN A 128 13.25 2.68 17.84
C ASN A 128 13.82 4.03 17.38
N ASN A 129 14.52 4.72 18.28
CA ASN A 129 15.31 5.94 18.00
C ASN A 129 14.53 7.12 17.43
N SER A 130 13.36 7.48 18.03
CA SER A 130 12.56 8.66 17.67
C SER A 130 11.45 8.49 16.64
N CYS A 131 11.06 7.28 16.25
CA CYS A 131 9.94 6.99 15.35
C CYS A 131 10.01 7.68 13.97
N HIS A 132 11.20 8.07 13.51
CA HIS A 132 11.30 8.83 12.26
C HIS A 132 10.97 7.98 11.04
N LEU A 133 11.25 6.69 11.03
CA LEU A 133 10.91 5.81 9.90
C LEU A 133 9.39 5.69 9.70
N LEU A 134 8.60 5.66 10.77
CA LEU A 134 7.14 5.69 10.63
C LEU A 134 6.65 6.96 9.92
N GLN A 135 7.32 8.10 10.18
CA GLN A 135 7.00 9.39 9.56
C GLN A 135 7.50 9.49 8.11
N LEU A 136 8.49 8.69 7.74
CA LEU A 136 9.05 8.59 6.40
C LEU A 136 8.26 7.63 5.50
N LEU A 137 7.33 6.81 6.03
CA LEU A 137 6.52 5.92 5.20
C LEU A 137 5.94 6.68 4.01
N PRO A 138 6.00 6.12 2.79
CA PRO A 138 5.35 6.73 1.63
C PRO A 138 3.87 6.94 1.91
N GLN A 139 3.36 8.15 1.71
CA GLN A 139 1.98 8.50 2.01
C GLN A 139 1.29 9.10 0.79
N LEU A 140 -0.01 8.81 0.68
CA LEU A 140 -0.91 9.39 -0.31
C LEU A 140 -2.08 10.06 0.43
N THR A 141 -2.25 11.36 0.21
CA THR A 141 -3.47 12.07 0.62
C THR A 141 -4.51 11.91 -0.48
N CYS A 142 -5.66 11.39 -0.11
CA CYS A 142 -6.78 11.15 -1.00
C CYS A 142 -7.84 12.22 -0.75
N THR A 143 -8.01 13.12 -1.72
CA THR A 143 -9.01 14.20 -1.70
C THR A 143 -9.96 14.00 -2.86
N ASN A 144 -11.25 13.87 -2.58
CA ASN A 144 -12.31 13.71 -3.60
C ASN A 144 -12.02 12.59 -4.62
N ILE A 145 -11.35 11.51 -4.18
CA ILE A 145 -11.11 10.38 -5.08
C ILE A 145 -12.30 9.45 -5.11
N LYS A 146 -12.57 8.92 -6.31
CA LYS A 146 -13.59 7.91 -6.53
C LYS A 146 -12.96 6.53 -6.47
N LEU A 147 -13.51 5.67 -5.60
CA LEU A 147 -13.09 4.29 -5.39
C LEU A 147 -14.29 3.36 -5.57
N TYR A 148 -14.06 2.14 -6.00
CA TYR A 148 -15.11 1.20 -6.36
C TYR A 148 -15.05 -0.03 -5.47
N ARG A 149 -16.23 -0.57 -5.18
CA ARG A 149 -16.38 -1.85 -4.52
C ARG A 149 -17.42 -2.68 -5.22
N THR A 150 -17.16 -3.98 -5.30
CA THR A 150 -18.11 -4.96 -5.83
C THR A 150 -18.39 -6.04 -4.79
N ARG A 151 -19.60 -6.58 -4.81
CA ARG A 151 -20.02 -7.66 -3.93
C ARG A 151 -20.99 -8.57 -4.65
N LYS A 152 -20.85 -9.88 -4.46
CA LYS A 152 -21.83 -10.86 -4.91
C LYS A 152 -23.11 -10.72 -4.07
N GLY A 153 -24.27 -10.69 -4.71
CA GLY A 153 -25.56 -10.59 -4.06
C GLY A 153 -26.70 -10.72 -5.07
N GLU A 154 -27.93 -10.97 -4.60
CA GLU A 154 -29.10 -11.11 -5.45
C GLU A 154 -29.90 -9.81 -5.58
N ASP A 155 -30.02 -9.05 -4.49
CA ASP A 155 -30.79 -7.80 -4.45
C ASP A 155 -30.23 -6.88 -3.35
N LEU A 156 -29.21 -6.09 -3.70
CA LEU A 156 -28.62 -5.13 -2.80
C LEU A 156 -29.22 -3.74 -3.04
N GLN A 157 -29.90 -3.19 -2.02
CA GLN A 157 -30.69 -1.97 -2.12
C GLN A 157 -30.18 -0.82 -1.24
N GLU A 158 -29.26 -1.09 -0.29
CA GLU A 158 -28.81 -0.09 0.66
C GLU A 158 -27.29 0.15 0.55
N ARG A 159 -26.84 1.40 0.69
CA ARG A 159 -25.42 1.78 0.62
C ARG A 159 -24.55 0.97 1.58
N LYS A 160 -25.04 0.74 2.81
CA LYS A 160 -24.31 -0.03 3.83
C LYS A 160 -24.01 -1.48 3.44
N GLU A 161 -24.71 -2.07 2.48
CA GLU A 161 -24.50 -3.45 2.04
C GLU A 161 -23.19 -3.63 1.26
N LEU A 162 -22.68 -2.57 0.63
CA LEU A 162 -21.34 -2.54 0.04
C LEU A 162 -20.29 -1.90 0.96
N PHE A 163 -20.64 -1.53 2.19
CA PHE A 163 -19.68 -1.06 3.18
C PHE A 163 -18.86 -2.22 3.79
N HIS A 164 -18.17 -2.02 4.87
CA HIS A 164 -17.41 -3.10 5.52
C HIS A 164 -18.33 -4.17 6.10
N THR A 165 -17.81 -5.35 6.40
CA THR A 165 -18.56 -6.41 7.12
C THR A 165 -18.97 -5.89 8.49
N PRO A 166 -20.26 -5.94 8.87
CA PRO A 166 -20.72 -5.50 10.19
C PRO A 166 -20.06 -6.30 11.30
N PHE A 167 -19.88 -5.70 12.47
CA PHE A 167 -19.07 -6.27 13.55
C PHE A 167 -19.58 -7.63 14.06
N GLU A 168 -20.88 -7.86 14.10
CA GLU A 168 -21.47 -9.14 14.48
C GLU A 168 -21.18 -10.27 13.47
N LEU A 169 -20.82 -9.94 12.24
CA LEU A 169 -20.48 -10.91 11.19
C LEU A 169 -18.96 -11.09 11.03
N ARG A 170 -18.14 -10.72 12.02
CA ARG A 170 -16.68 -10.85 11.96
C ARG A 170 -16.17 -12.26 11.68
N THR A 171 -16.96 -13.29 12.01
CA THR A 171 -16.63 -14.67 11.67
C THR A 171 -16.55 -14.93 10.17
N LYS A 172 -17.11 -14.03 9.34
CA LYS A 172 -17.01 -14.07 7.89
C LYS A 172 -15.78 -13.30 7.33
N CYS A 173 -15.04 -12.61 8.21
CA CYS A 173 -13.82 -11.89 7.81
C CYS A 173 -12.65 -12.85 7.69
N ALA A 174 -12.31 -13.24 6.46
CA ALA A 174 -11.16 -14.08 6.16
C ALA A 174 -9.83 -13.31 6.29
N SER A 175 -8.73 -14.04 6.27
CA SER A 175 -7.39 -13.45 6.20
C SER A 175 -7.11 -12.96 4.78
N TYR A 176 -6.84 -11.66 4.64
CA TYR A 176 -6.43 -11.04 3.38
C TYR A 176 -5.08 -10.37 3.55
N ARG A 177 -4.52 -9.84 2.44
CA ARG A 177 -3.17 -9.27 2.43
C ARG A 177 -2.92 -8.25 3.56
N PHE A 178 -3.83 -7.33 3.78
CA PHE A 178 -3.73 -6.26 4.78
C PHE A 178 -4.82 -6.33 5.86
N SER A 179 -5.32 -7.52 6.15
CA SER A 179 -6.27 -7.72 7.25
C SER A 179 -6.12 -9.09 7.89
N THR A 180 -6.19 -9.10 9.21
CA THR A 180 -6.17 -10.33 10.01
C THR A 180 -7.56 -10.97 10.09
N LEU A 181 -7.60 -12.26 10.43
CA LEU A 181 -8.85 -12.99 10.67
C LEU A 181 -9.75 -12.28 11.69
N GLY A 182 -11.03 -12.19 11.38
CA GLY A 182 -12.03 -11.67 12.31
C GLY A 182 -12.03 -10.15 12.45
N TYR A 183 -11.14 -9.43 11.74
CA TYR A 183 -11.12 -7.98 11.74
C TYR A 183 -11.68 -7.41 10.43
N PRO A 184 -12.82 -6.69 10.47
CA PRO A 184 -13.38 -6.06 9.29
C PRO A 184 -12.44 -5.00 8.73
N SER A 185 -12.26 -4.98 7.41
CA SER A 185 -11.57 -3.92 6.68
C SER A 185 -12.41 -3.57 5.45
N LEU A 186 -12.36 -2.32 5.01
CA LEU A 186 -13.04 -1.88 3.80
C LEU A 186 -12.05 -1.91 2.65
N TYR A 187 -12.22 -2.88 1.74
CA TYR A 187 -11.44 -3.00 0.51
C TYR A 187 -12.14 -2.26 -0.61
N LEU A 188 -11.45 -1.32 -1.22
CA LEU A 188 -11.88 -0.52 -2.36
C LEU A 188 -10.85 -0.61 -3.48
N ALA A 189 -11.23 -0.33 -4.70
CA ALA A 189 -10.33 -0.29 -5.84
C ALA A 189 -10.45 1.05 -6.59
N SER A 190 -9.40 1.48 -7.22
CA SER A 190 -9.36 2.73 -8.00
C SER A 190 -10.10 2.68 -9.33
N SER A 191 -10.51 1.49 -9.77
CA SER A 191 -11.37 1.28 -10.93
C SER A 191 -12.35 0.13 -10.70
N LEU A 192 -13.47 0.15 -11.39
CA LEU A 192 -14.45 -0.94 -11.32
C LEU A 192 -13.87 -2.25 -11.87
N GLU A 193 -13.03 -2.17 -12.90
CA GLU A 193 -12.34 -3.35 -13.43
C GLU A 193 -11.49 -4.04 -12.35
N THR A 194 -10.67 -3.27 -11.65
CA THR A 194 -9.86 -3.81 -10.55
C THR A 194 -10.73 -4.41 -9.44
N ALA A 195 -11.83 -3.75 -9.06
CA ALA A 195 -12.77 -4.29 -8.06
C ALA A 195 -13.38 -5.63 -8.47
N LEU A 196 -13.76 -5.79 -9.73
CA LEU A 196 -14.30 -7.04 -10.29
C LEU A 196 -13.23 -8.16 -10.34
N LEU A 197 -12.00 -7.82 -10.72
CA LEU A 197 -10.88 -8.78 -10.73
C LEU A 197 -10.55 -9.28 -9.32
N GLU A 198 -10.59 -8.41 -8.32
CA GLU A 198 -10.27 -8.80 -6.93
C GLU A 198 -11.28 -9.79 -6.34
N VAL A 199 -12.56 -9.67 -6.67
CA VAL A 199 -13.59 -10.64 -6.25
C VAL A 199 -13.66 -11.85 -7.15
N GLY A 200 -12.87 -11.90 -8.24
CA GLY A 200 -12.86 -13.01 -9.20
C GLY A 200 -14.20 -13.16 -9.95
N ALA A 201 -14.83 -12.05 -10.30
CA ALA A 201 -16.14 -12.04 -10.96
C ALA A 201 -16.06 -12.72 -12.34
N LYS A 202 -16.66 -13.91 -12.45
CA LYS A 202 -16.78 -14.64 -13.72
C LYS A 202 -18.10 -14.30 -14.45
N ASN A 203 -19.18 -14.21 -13.69
CA ASN A 203 -20.50 -13.81 -14.18
C ASN A 203 -20.88 -12.49 -13.53
N LEU A 204 -20.84 -11.40 -14.29
CA LEU A 204 -21.07 -10.06 -13.78
C LEU A 204 -22.48 -9.86 -13.22
N SER A 205 -23.49 -10.56 -13.77
CA SER A 205 -24.89 -10.43 -13.33
C SER A 205 -25.12 -10.86 -11.87
N GLU A 206 -24.18 -11.58 -11.26
CA GLU A 206 -24.24 -11.99 -9.86
C GLU A 206 -23.65 -10.93 -8.89
N TYR A 207 -23.18 -9.81 -9.41
CA TYR A 207 -22.48 -8.79 -8.61
C TYR A 207 -23.19 -7.45 -8.68
N PHE A 208 -23.04 -6.71 -7.60
CA PHE A 208 -23.41 -5.30 -7.48
C PHE A 208 -22.15 -4.46 -7.28
N CYS A 209 -22.19 -3.22 -7.72
CA CYS A 209 -21.14 -2.24 -7.52
C CYS A 209 -21.66 -0.95 -6.93
N SER A 210 -20.82 -0.27 -6.16
CA SER A 210 -20.98 1.11 -5.70
C SER A 210 -19.69 1.88 -5.89
N CYS A 211 -19.81 3.17 -6.13
CA CYS A 211 -18.72 4.12 -6.10
C CYS A 211 -18.69 4.80 -4.73
N PHE A 212 -17.50 4.89 -4.14
CA PHE A 212 -17.22 5.60 -2.89
C PHE A 212 -16.42 6.86 -3.20
N GLU A 213 -16.71 7.94 -2.50
CA GLU A 213 -15.97 9.19 -2.60
C GLU A 213 -15.55 9.65 -1.20
N THR A 214 -14.32 10.15 -1.09
CA THR A 214 -13.84 10.68 0.19
C THR A 214 -14.47 12.03 0.47
N HIS A 215 -15.14 12.17 1.62
CA HIS A 215 -15.77 13.43 2.04
C HIS A 215 -14.76 14.41 2.65
N SER A 216 -13.68 13.91 3.18
CA SER A 216 -12.56 14.67 3.74
C SER A 216 -11.24 14.10 3.25
N ASP A 217 -10.17 14.86 3.44
CA ASP A 217 -8.83 14.36 3.15
C ASP A 217 -8.52 13.16 4.04
N ILE A 218 -8.23 12.04 3.42
CA ILE A 218 -7.77 10.83 4.10
C ILE A 218 -6.33 10.54 3.71
N CYS A 219 -5.53 10.11 4.68
CA CYS A 219 -4.15 9.73 4.47
C CYS A 219 -3.99 8.21 4.54
N VAL A 220 -3.33 7.63 3.55
CA VAL A 220 -2.99 6.21 3.51
C VAL A 220 -1.50 6.02 3.25
N VAL A 221 -0.92 4.92 3.74
CA VAL A 221 0.41 4.50 3.28
C VAL A 221 0.31 4.07 1.82
N ASP A 222 1.18 4.60 0.96
CA ASP A 222 1.21 4.25 -0.45
C ASP A 222 2.36 3.29 -0.76
N LEU A 223 2.02 2.04 -0.95
CA LEU A 223 2.96 0.96 -1.31
C LEU A 223 2.96 0.67 -2.83
N ALA A 224 2.26 1.47 -3.63
CA ALA A 224 2.36 1.40 -5.08
C ALA A 224 3.52 2.24 -5.60
N LEU A 225 4.03 1.93 -6.79
CA LEU A 225 5.05 2.76 -7.41
C LEU A 225 4.42 4.06 -7.94
N PRO A 226 5.07 5.20 -7.72
CA PRO A 226 4.56 6.48 -8.20
C PRO A 226 4.69 6.62 -9.72
N ASN A 227 3.70 7.24 -10.37
CA ASN A 227 3.74 7.58 -11.80
C ASN A 227 3.93 9.10 -12.00
N ARG A 228 4.86 9.69 -11.28
CA ARG A 228 5.18 11.11 -11.32
C ARG A 228 6.61 11.35 -10.87
N ASP A 229 7.09 12.53 -11.10
CA ASP A 229 8.37 12.95 -10.53
C ASP A 229 8.22 13.10 -9.01
N LEU A 230 9.24 12.67 -8.30
CA LEU A 230 9.30 12.66 -6.85
C LEU A 230 10.10 13.85 -6.33
N THR A 231 9.63 14.43 -5.25
CA THR A 231 10.43 15.34 -4.43
C THR A 231 11.61 14.60 -3.81
N PHE A 232 12.62 15.30 -3.35
CA PHE A 232 13.78 14.71 -2.69
C PHE A 232 13.38 13.86 -1.46
N TRP A 233 12.42 14.34 -0.67
CA TRP A 233 11.84 13.61 0.46
C TRP A 233 11.22 12.28 0.03
N GLU A 234 10.42 12.31 -1.02
CA GLU A 234 9.75 11.10 -1.55
C GLU A 234 10.75 10.12 -2.18
N GLN A 235 11.82 10.62 -2.79
CA GLN A 235 12.91 9.77 -3.29
C GLN A 235 13.60 9.04 -2.13
N TYR A 236 13.91 9.76 -1.06
CA TYR A 236 14.50 9.16 0.15
C TYR A 236 13.58 8.09 0.74
N SER A 237 12.31 8.44 0.94
CA SER A 237 11.27 7.53 1.42
C SER A 237 11.16 6.27 0.53
N LEU A 238 11.07 6.44 -0.79
CA LEU A 238 11.01 5.34 -1.73
C LEU A 238 12.21 4.40 -1.59
N LEU A 239 13.43 4.94 -1.53
CA LEU A 239 14.64 4.13 -1.46
C LEU A 239 14.75 3.38 -0.13
N VAL A 240 14.46 4.01 0.99
CA VAL A 240 14.46 3.33 2.31
C VAL A 240 13.40 2.22 2.34
N PHE A 241 12.19 2.50 1.87
CA PHE A 241 11.07 1.56 1.96
C PHE A 241 10.89 0.64 0.76
N TYR A 242 11.76 0.68 -0.24
CA TYR A 242 11.64 -0.18 -1.41
C TYR A 242 11.59 -1.68 -1.05
N PRO A 243 12.40 -2.21 -0.12
CA PRO A 243 12.28 -3.60 0.34
C PRO A 243 10.89 -3.93 0.92
N LEU A 244 10.29 -3.01 1.67
CA LEU A 244 8.96 -3.17 2.23
C LEU A 244 7.87 -3.13 1.13
N ILE A 245 8.00 -2.21 0.18
CA ILE A 245 7.11 -2.12 -0.99
C ILE A 245 7.12 -3.45 -1.74
N VAL A 246 8.31 -4.02 -1.97
CA VAL A 246 8.46 -5.33 -2.62
C VAL A 246 7.77 -6.41 -1.80
N ALA A 247 8.07 -6.53 -0.50
CA ALA A 247 7.49 -7.54 0.38
C ALA A 247 5.95 -7.46 0.43
N CYS A 248 5.38 -6.26 0.32
CA CYS A 248 3.94 -6.04 0.37
C CYS A 248 3.23 -6.24 -0.98
N ASN A 249 3.96 -6.27 -2.11
CA ASN A 249 3.39 -6.40 -3.45
C ASN A 249 3.71 -7.72 -4.15
N LEU A 250 4.30 -8.70 -3.47
CA LEU A 250 4.55 -10.02 -4.08
C LEU A 250 3.24 -10.68 -4.48
N LYS A 251 3.22 -11.24 -5.70
CA LYS A 251 2.09 -12.04 -6.16
C LYS A 251 2.03 -13.34 -5.37
N VAL A 252 0.85 -13.69 -4.88
CA VAL A 252 0.63 -14.98 -4.20
C VAL A 252 0.87 -16.13 -5.17
N LYS A 253 1.70 -17.10 -4.80
CA LYS A 253 2.01 -18.27 -5.64
C LYS A 253 0.78 -19.14 -5.86
N ASN A 254 0.10 -19.51 -4.77
CA ASN A 254 -1.11 -20.31 -4.86
C ASN A 254 -2.25 -19.67 -4.05
N ILE A 255 -3.25 -19.17 -4.75
CA ILE A 255 -4.39 -18.49 -4.14
C ILE A 255 -5.27 -19.44 -3.28
N ASN A 256 -5.20 -20.74 -3.54
CA ASN A 256 -6.02 -21.74 -2.84
C ASN A 256 -5.39 -22.22 -1.53
N ASP A 257 -4.12 -21.88 -1.27
CA ASP A 257 -3.47 -22.27 -0.03
C ASP A 257 -4.10 -21.53 1.16
N SER A 258 -4.27 -22.25 2.27
CA SER A 258 -4.81 -21.68 3.51
C SER A 258 -3.86 -20.67 4.14
N PHE A 259 -2.57 -20.90 4.02
CA PHE A 259 -1.51 -20.00 4.47
C PHE A 259 -0.78 -19.38 3.28
N LYS A 260 -0.59 -18.06 3.32
CA LYS A 260 0.08 -17.29 2.28
C LYS A 260 1.24 -16.52 2.90
N PRO A 261 2.50 -16.99 2.72
CA PRO A 261 3.66 -16.32 3.29
C PRO A 261 3.78 -14.86 2.83
N GLU A 262 3.29 -14.51 1.64
CA GLU A 262 3.25 -13.16 1.10
C GLU A 262 2.37 -12.19 1.91
N TYR A 263 1.56 -12.71 2.86
CA TYR A 263 0.69 -11.90 3.71
C TYR A 263 1.31 -11.59 5.07
N ILE A 264 2.42 -12.21 5.44
CA ILE A 264 3.07 -12.00 6.76
C ILE A 264 3.41 -10.52 6.95
N ILE A 265 4.28 -9.98 6.11
CA ILE A 265 4.75 -8.60 6.25
C ILE A 265 3.62 -7.57 6.08
N PRO A 266 2.71 -7.67 5.08
CA PRO A 266 1.56 -6.79 4.97
C PRO A 266 0.67 -6.74 6.22
N GLN A 267 0.41 -7.90 6.84
CA GLN A 267 -0.44 -7.97 8.04
C GLN A 267 0.25 -7.40 9.28
N LEU A 268 1.55 -7.64 9.45
CA LEU A 268 2.34 -7.05 10.53
C LEU A 268 2.42 -5.52 10.36
N LEU A 269 2.70 -5.03 9.14
CA LEU A 269 2.71 -3.60 8.84
C LEU A 269 1.35 -2.93 9.16
N THR A 270 0.24 -3.58 8.81
CA THR A 270 -1.10 -3.09 9.13
C THR A 270 -1.28 -2.87 10.63
N GLN A 271 -0.81 -3.82 11.45
CA GLN A 271 -0.89 -3.73 12.90
C GLN A 271 -0.02 -2.59 13.45
N ILE A 272 1.21 -2.44 12.93
CA ILE A 272 2.14 -1.37 13.32
C ILE A 272 1.54 0.01 13.01
N ILE A 273 1.06 0.22 11.79
CA ILE A 273 0.46 1.50 11.38
C ILE A 273 -0.74 1.84 12.28
N ARG A 274 -1.63 0.89 12.54
CA ARG A 274 -2.83 1.11 13.35
C ARG A 274 -2.53 1.40 14.81
N LEU A 275 -1.44 0.84 15.35
CA LEU A 275 -1.05 1.07 16.74
C LEU A 275 -0.31 2.40 16.93
N HIS A 276 0.52 2.78 15.97
CA HIS A 276 1.47 3.89 16.13
C HIS A 276 1.13 5.15 15.32
N SER A 277 0.10 5.12 14.45
CA SER A 277 -0.31 6.28 13.67
C SER A 277 -1.80 6.58 13.82
N ASN A 278 -2.11 7.81 14.25
CA ASN A 278 -3.49 8.27 14.37
C ASN A 278 -4.03 8.89 13.06
N ASN A 279 -3.14 9.29 12.15
CA ASN A 279 -3.51 10.05 10.96
C ASN A 279 -3.61 9.16 9.70
N ILE A 280 -3.04 7.97 9.73
CA ILE A 280 -3.06 7.03 8.61
C ILE A 280 -4.22 6.06 8.81
N ILE A 281 -5.18 6.10 7.91
CA ILE A 281 -6.41 5.29 8.02
C ILE A 281 -6.44 4.09 7.09
N GLY A 282 -5.38 3.84 6.33
CA GLY A 282 -5.36 2.72 5.39
C GLY A 282 -4.05 2.56 4.65
N ILE A 283 -4.07 1.65 3.67
CA ILE A 283 -2.95 1.33 2.78
C ILE A 283 -3.44 1.29 1.34
N SER A 284 -2.66 1.89 0.42
CA SER A 284 -2.79 1.75 -1.03
C SER A 284 -1.69 0.82 -1.56
N TYR A 285 -2.03 -0.08 -2.48
CA TYR A 285 -1.09 -1.00 -3.10
C TYR A 285 -1.56 -1.42 -4.50
N THR A 286 -0.65 -1.96 -5.32
CA THR A 286 -0.98 -2.42 -6.68
C THR A 286 -1.69 -3.76 -6.66
N SER A 287 -2.80 -3.89 -7.39
CA SER A 287 -3.49 -5.17 -7.59
C SER A 287 -2.62 -6.13 -8.43
N THR A 288 -2.48 -7.35 -7.95
CA THR A 288 -1.76 -8.42 -8.66
C THR A 288 -2.71 -9.33 -9.48
N LYS A 289 -3.98 -8.94 -9.67
CA LYS A 289 -5.00 -9.73 -10.38
C LYS A 289 -5.12 -9.40 -11.87
N HIS A 290 -4.54 -8.30 -12.32
CA HIS A 290 -4.51 -7.95 -13.73
C HIS A 290 -3.66 -8.93 -14.54
N LYS A 291 -4.06 -9.24 -15.78
CA LYS A 291 -3.27 -10.06 -16.70
C LYS A 291 -1.92 -9.44 -17.03
N LYS A 292 -1.91 -8.11 -17.20
CA LYS A 292 -0.70 -7.29 -17.33
C LYS A 292 -0.71 -6.29 -16.20
N ILE A 293 0.17 -6.49 -15.25
CA ILE A 293 0.28 -5.62 -14.08
C ILE A 293 1.16 -4.42 -14.46
N ASP A 294 0.61 -3.22 -14.29
CA ASP A 294 1.35 -1.97 -14.32
C ASP A 294 1.39 -1.37 -12.91
N TYR A 295 2.53 -1.48 -12.27
CA TYR A 295 2.70 -1.04 -10.88
C TYR A 295 2.66 0.49 -10.72
N THR A 296 2.69 1.21 -11.82
CA THR A 296 2.58 2.67 -11.84
C THR A 296 1.18 3.16 -12.23
N ASP A 297 0.30 2.29 -12.72
CA ASP A 297 -1.06 2.66 -13.11
C ASP A 297 -1.96 2.83 -11.89
N PHE A 298 -2.44 4.05 -11.67
CA PHE A 298 -3.36 4.33 -10.58
C PHE A 298 -4.64 3.49 -10.66
N LYS A 299 -5.14 3.16 -11.86
CA LYS A 299 -6.36 2.35 -12.05
C LYS A 299 -6.22 0.91 -11.59
N GLN A 300 -5.01 0.43 -11.39
CA GLN A 300 -4.72 -0.91 -10.90
C GLN A 300 -4.44 -0.94 -9.38
N ARG A 301 -4.86 0.07 -8.63
CA ARG A 301 -4.63 0.16 -7.19
C ARG A 301 -5.80 -0.35 -6.37
N ASN A 302 -5.46 -0.97 -5.26
CA ASN A 302 -6.38 -1.30 -4.17
C ASN A 302 -6.13 -0.37 -3.00
N PHE A 303 -7.19 -0.11 -2.24
CA PHE A 303 -7.18 0.64 -1.00
C PHE A 303 -7.81 -0.22 0.09
N VAL A 304 -7.09 -0.39 1.18
CA VAL A 304 -7.61 -1.04 2.39
C VAL A 304 -7.77 0.02 3.45
N ILE A 305 -9.00 0.35 3.77
CA ILE A 305 -9.32 1.33 4.81
C ILE A 305 -9.59 0.59 6.10
N TYR A 306 -8.93 1.01 7.17
CA TYR A 306 -9.09 0.42 8.49
C TYR A 306 -10.47 0.79 9.06
N VAL A 307 -11.12 -0.19 9.65
CA VAL A 307 -12.42 0.02 10.31
C VAL A 307 -12.18 0.28 11.79
N PRO A 308 -12.36 1.51 12.29
CA PRO A 308 -12.24 1.78 13.72
C PRO A 308 -13.23 0.92 14.50
N TYR A 309 -12.73 0.24 15.52
CA TYR A 309 -13.58 -0.52 16.44
C TYR A 309 -14.17 0.44 17.47
N ALA A 310 -15.49 0.57 17.44
CA ALA A 310 -16.22 1.31 18.47
C ALA A 310 -16.61 0.37 19.62
N GLU A 311 -17.08 0.92 20.74
CA GLU A 311 -17.58 0.15 21.89
C GLU A 311 -18.74 -0.77 21.52
N SER A 312 -19.52 -0.44 20.48
CA SER A 312 -20.56 -1.30 19.94
C SER A 312 -19.98 -2.48 19.18
N SER A 313 -20.31 -3.69 19.58
CA SER A 313 -19.94 -4.92 18.88
C SER A 313 -20.86 -5.27 17.72
N LYS A 314 -21.81 -4.40 17.35
CA LYS A 314 -22.83 -4.62 16.31
C LYS A 314 -22.87 -3.48 15.31
N GLY A 315 -23.30 -3.79 14.09
CA GLY A 315 -23.49 -2.85 13.01
C GLY A 315 -22.18 -2.41 12.37
N TYR A 316 -22.16 -1.18 11.89
CA TYR A 316 -21.07 -0.60 11.10
C TYR A 316 -20.36 0.52 11.86
N SER A 317 -19.13 0.84 11.46
CA SER A 317 -18.36 1.94 12.03
C SER A 317 -18.94 3.29 11.62
N LYS A 318 -19.52 4.01 12.58
CA LYS A 318 -20.03 5.37 12.37
C LYS A 318 -18.91 6.37 12.06
N ASP A 319 -17.72 6.17 12.62
CA ASP A 319 -16.61 7.10 12.39
C ASP A 319 -16.06 6.94 10.96
N LEU A 320 -15.98 5.71 10.45
CA LEU A 320 -15.59 5.50 9.07
C LEU A 320 -16.65 6.01 8.09
N SER A 321 -17.95 5.87 8.40
CA SER A 321 -19.02 6.34 7.51
C SER A 321 -19.03 7.85 7.33
N LYS A 322 -18.54 8.63 8.31
CA LYS A 322 -18.40 10.09 8.20
C LYS A 322 -17.31 10.53 7.22
N LEU A 323 -16.37 9.66 6.88
CA LEU A 323 -15.26 9.97 5.99
C LEU A 323 -15.57 9.71 4.52
N LEU A 324 -16.65 8.97 4.24
CA LEU A 324 -16.96 8.44 2.91
C LEU A 324 -18.44 8.63 2.57
N TYR A 325 -18.71 9.05 1.36
CA TYR A 325 -20.02 8.91 0.73
C TYR A 325 -20.01 7.73 -0.24
N SER A 326 -21.17 7.16 -0.54
CA SER A 326 -21.28 6.15 -1.57
C SER A 326 -22.53 6.33 -2.41
N THR A 327 -22.49 5.79 -3.63
CA THR A 327 -23.68 5.64 -4.47
C THR A 327 -24.52 4.46 -3.98
N MET A 328 -25.79 4.44 -4.37
CA MET A 328 -26.61 3.22 -4.21
C MET A 328 -25.98 2.06 -4.99
N PRO A 329 -26.11 0.80 -4.49
CA PRO A 329 -25.70 -0.37 -5.25
C PRO A 329 -26.44 -0.46 -6.59
N ILE A 330 -25.70 -0.78 -7.65
CA ILE A 330 -26.30 -1.13 -8.93
C ILE A 330 -25.79 -2.49 -9.42
N PRO A 331 -26.62 -3.30 -10.10
CA PRO A 331 -26.18 -4.57 -10.66
C PRO A 331 -25.12 -4.36 -11.74
N CYS A 332 -24.10 -5.23 -11.75
CA CYS A 332 -23.00 -5.20 -12.72
C CYS A 332 -23.42 -5.76 -14.08
N ASN A 333 -24.61 -5.41 -14.57
CA ASN A 333 -25.11 -5.87 -15.86
C ASN A 333 -24.53 -4.99 -16.98
N ILE A 334 -23.86 -5.64 -17.93
CA ILE A 334 -23.34 -4.99 -19.13
C ILE A 334 -24.20 -5.44 -20.32
N ASN A 335 -24.79 -4.49 -21.04
CA ASN A 335 -25.53 -4.75 -22.27
C ASN A 335 -24.59 -5.31 -23.34
N ALA A 336 -25.14 -5.96 -24.38
CA ALA A 336 -24.35 -6.62 -25.43
C ALA A 336 -23.27 -5.73 -26.10
N ASN A 337 -23.51 -4.40 -26.14
CA ASN A 337 -22.60 -3.41 -26.72
C ASN A 337 -21.91 -2.53 -25.65
N GLY A 338 -22.08 -2.81 -24.36
CA GLY A 338 -21.53 -2.03 -23.26
C GLY A 338 -20.14 -2.52 -22.82
N SER A 339 -19.45 -1.70 -22.04
CA SER A 339 -18.16 -2.01 -21.48
C SER A 339 -18.16 -1.83 -19.95
N ILE A 340 -17.14 -2.38 -19.27
CA ILE A 340 -16.91 -2.12 -17.83
C ILE A 340 -16.74 -0.62 -17.58
N LYS A 341 -16.13 0.11 -18.51
CA LYS A 341 -15.95 1.57 -18.42
C LYS A 341 -17.29 2.32 -18.45
N ASP A 342 -18.25 1.87 -19.25
CA ASP A 342 -19.60 2.47 -19.30
C ASP A 342 -20.33 2.24 -17.97
N LEU A 343 -20.20 1.04 -17.40
CA LEU A 343 -20.75 0.72 -16.10
C LEU A 343 -20.06 1.54 -14.99
N GLU A 344 -18.74 1.71 -15.04
CA GLU A 344 -17.97 2.56 -14.14
C GLU A 344 -18.47 4.01 -14.19
N ASN A 345 -18.63 4.57 -15.38
CA ASN A 345 -19.17 5.92 -15.58
C ASN A 345 -20.61 6.03 -15.06
N LYS A 346 -21.47 5.05 -15.35
CA LYS A 346 -22.84 5.01 -14.82
C LYS A 346 -22.84 5.02 -13.30
N CYS A 347 -22.06 4.16 -12.66
CA CYS A 347 -21.96 4.04 -11.21
C CYS A 347 -21.47 5.36 -10.57
N SER A 348 -20.42 5.96 -11.12
CA SER A 348 -19.80 7.18 -10.57
C SER A 348 -20.59 8.47 -10.83
N ASN A 349 -21.62 8.44 -11.66
CA ASN A 349 -22.52 9.57 -11.93
C ASN A 349 -23.84 9.50 -11.15
N LEU A 350 -24.03 8.45 -10.33
CA LEU A 350 -25.17 8.38 -9.42
C LEU A 350 -25.00 9.35 -8.25
N GLU A 351 -26.11 9.67 -7.60
CA GLU A 351 -26.12 10.49 -6.40
C GLU A 351 -25.36 9.83 -5.25
N PHE A 352 -24.40 10.55 -4.69
CA PHE A 352 -23.69 10.16 -3.47
C PHE A 352 -24.47 10.55 -2.23
N GLY A 353 -24.43 9.72 -1.21
CA GLY A 353 -25.08 9.97 0.07
C GLY A 353 -24.40 9.25 1.23
N GLU A 354 -24.89 9.53 2.43
CA GLU A 354 -24.43 8.89 3.66
C GLU A 354 -24.63 7.37 3.60
N ILE A 355 -23.68 6.62 4.17
CA ILE A 355 -23.66 5.15 4.09
C ILE A 355 -24.58 4.52 5.14
N ILE A 356 -24.67 5.16 6.33
CA ILE A 356 -25.41 4.67 7.50
C ILE A 356 -26.34 5.77 7.98
#